data_da5ffd2098d34d638996891632a4c94e
#
_entry.id   da5ffd2098d34d638996891632a4c94e
#
_cell.length_a   1.000
_cell.length_b   1.000
_cell.length_c   1.000
_cell.angle_alpha   90.00
_cell.angle_beta   90.00
_cell.angle_gamma   90.00
#
_symmetry.space_group_name_H-M   'P 1'
#
loop_
_entity.id
_entity.type
_entity.pdbx_description
1 polymer ?
#
loop_
_entity_poly.entity_id
_entity_poly.type
_entity_poly.pdbx_seq_one_letter_code
_entity_poly.pdbx_strand_id
1 'polypeptide(L)'
;GQIPKFEKLIATIRSREISASIILQAKSQLKAIYKDNADTISGNCDSELFLGGKEGTTIKELSENLGKETIDLYNTSETRSNQKSFGLNYQKLGKELMSRDELKVMDGGKCILEIRGARPFYSDKFDITKHKNYKLLSDYNKKNTFDIEKYLKRRDKVNLKEEMRVKVVEVDR
;
A
#
# COMPACT_ATOMS: atom_id res chain seq x y z
N GLY A 1 -4.27 -14.68 -10.00
CA GLY A 1 -3.24 -15.66 -10.35
C GLY A 1 -1.85 -15.05 -10.39
N GLN A 2 -0.82 -15.88 -10.42
CA GLN A 2 0.57 -15.41 -10.51
C GLN A 2 0.87 -14.87 -11.93
N ILE A 3 1.50 -13.70 -12.00
CA ILE A 3 2.03 -13.16 -13.26
C ILE A 3 3.46 -13.69 -13.39
N PRO A 4 3.80 -14.44 -14.47
CA PRO A 4 5.14 -14.97 -14.66
C PRO A 4 6.19 -13.84 -14.73
N LYS A 5 7.32 -14.00 -14.03
CA LYS A 5 8.45 -13.04 -14.02
C LYS A 5 8.04 -11.61 -13.65
N PHE A 6 7.04 -11.46 -12.79
CA PHE A 6 6.49 -10.15 -12.43
C PHE A 6 7.53 -9.24 -11.78
N GLU A 7 8.45 -9.79 -10.98
CA GLU A 7 9.57 -9.09 -10.38
C GLU A 7 10.48 -8.39 -11.42
N LYS A 8 10.68 -9.04 -12.57
CA LYS A 8 11.45 -8.46 -13.69
C LYS A 8 10.61 -7.43 -14.46
N LEU A 9 9.33 -7.74 -14.65
CA LEU A 9 8.41 -6.85 -15.35
C LEU A 9 8.30 -5.52 -14.62
N ILE A 10 8.01 -5.52 -13.31
CA ILE A 10 7.82 -4.29 -12.53
C ILE A 10 9.08 -3.40 -12.51
N ALA A 11 10.27 -4.00 -12.56
CA ALA A 11 11.52 -3.26 -12.62
C ALA A 11 11.73 -2.54 -13.98
N THR A 12 11.14 -3.05 -15.06
CA THR A 12 11.37 -2.56 -16.44
C THR A 12 10.26 -1.69 -17.00
N ILE A 13 9.02 -1.84 -16.54
CA ILE A 13 7.86 -1.11 -17.07
C ILE A 13 7.98 0.41 -16.91
N ARG A 14 8.71 0.86 -15.90
CA ARG A 14 8.96 2.29 -15.62
C ARG A 14 9.60 3.00 -16.83
N SER A 15 10.57 2.36 -17.49
CA SER A 15 11.22 2.91 -18.68
C SER A 15 10.31 2.98 -19.92
N ARG A 16 9.12 2.36 -19.83
CA ARG A 16 8.11 2.32 -20.90
C ARG A 16 6.87 3.14 -20.56
N GLU A 17 6.95 4.01 -19.55
CA GLU A 17 5.82 4.83 -19.08
C GLU A 17 4.59 4.02 -18.68
N ILE A 18 4.80 2.79 -18.22
CA ILE A 18 3.74 1.90 -17.71
C ILE A 18 3.78 1.92 -16.19
N SER A 19 2.65 2.16 -15.55
CA SER A 19 2.48 2.04 -14.11
C SER A 19 1.76 0.75 -13.73
N ALA A 20 2.07 0.23 -12.54
CA ALA A 20 1.37 -0.90 -11.95
C ALA A 20 0.86 -0.53 -10.57
N SER A 21 -0.41 -0.85 -10.29
CA SER A 21 -0.99 -0.74 -8.96
C SER A 21 -1.29 -2.14 -8.43
N ILE A 22 -0.65 -2.50 -7.32
CA ILE A 22 -0.80 -3.80 -6.67
C ILE A 22 -1.69 -3.60 -5.46
N ILE A 23 -2.84 -4.27 -5.44
CA ILE A 23 -3.80 -4.20 -4.34
C ILE A 23 -3.77 -5.52 -3.59
N LEU A 24 -3.47 -5.46 -2.29
CA LEU A 24 -3.33 -6.62 -1.40
C LEU A 24 -4.19 -6.44 -0.16
N GLN A 25 -4.70 -7.53 0.38
CA GLN A 25 -5.29 -7.52 1.72
C GLN A 25 -4.20 -7.59 2.80
N ALA A 26 -3.07 -8.24 2.48
CA ALA A 26 -1.93 -8.38 3.36
C ALA A 26 -0.66 -8.66 2.56
N LYS A 27 0.51 -8.22 3.06
CA LYS A 27 1.81 -8.50 2.43
C LYS A 27 2.14 -10.00 2.39
N SER A 28 1.64 -10.77 3.34
CA SER A 28 1.76 -12.24 3.35
C SER A 28 1.20 -12.90 2.09
N GLN A 29 0.18 -12.32 1.45
CA GLN A 29 -0.35 -12.83 0.18
C GLN A 29 0.68 -12.73 -0.95
N LEU A 30 1.44 -11.63 -1.01
CA LEU A 30 2.49 -11.47 -1.99
C LEU A 30 3.61 -12.50 -1.76
N LYS A 31 4.02 -12.68 -0.49
CA LYS A 31 5.02 -13.67 -0.10
C LYS A 31 4.58 -15.12 -0.41
N ALA A 32 3.31 -15.43 -0.22
CA ALA A 32 2.77 -16.75 -0.55
C ALA A 32 2.85 -17.08 -2.05
N ILE A 33 2.67 -16.07 -2.92
CA ILE A 33 2.67 -16.24 -4.38
C ILE A 33 4.08 -16.17 -4.96
N TYR A 34 4.87 -15.15 -4.57
CA TYR A 34 6.15 -14.82 -5.20
C TYR A 34 7.38 -15.21 -4.35
N LYS A 35 7.17 -15.74 -3.13
CA LYS A 35 8.23 -16.18 -2.22
C LYS A 35 9.30 -15.10 -2.06
N ASP A 36 10.57 -15.43 -2.31
CA ASP A 36 11.71 -14.52 -2.16
C ASP A 36 11.65 -13.29 -3.09
N ASN A 37 10.90 -13.37 -4.19
CA ASN A 37 10.72 -12.25 -5.11
C ASN A 37 9.71 -11.21 -4.62
N ALA A 38 8.95 -11.49 -3.56
CA ALA A 38 7.94 -10.57 -3.02
C ALA A 38 8.55 -9.24 -2.57
N ASP A 39 9.70 -9.30 -1.91
CA ASP A 39 10.40 -8.11 -1.41
C ASP A 39 10.94 -7.26 -2.57
N THR A 40 11.40 -7.90 -3.65
CA THR A 40 11.78 -7.21 -4.89
C THR A 40 10.60 -6.49 -5.53
N ILE A 41 9.42 -7.11 -5.55
CA ILE A 41 8.21 -6.50 -6.09
C ILE A 41 7.81 -5.28 -5.26
N SER A 42 7.73 -5.40 -3.94
CA SER A 42 7.41 -4.29 -3.04
C SER A 42 8.45 -3.17 -3.14
N GLY A 43 9.75 -3.50 -3.18
CA GLY A 43 10.83 -2.54 -3.29
C GLY A 43 10.87 -1.73 -4.59
N ASN A 44 10.24 -2.23 -5.66
CA ASN A 44 10.07 -1.51 -6.93
C ASN A 44 8.83 -0.59 -6.95
N CYS A 45 7.99 -0.63 -5.92
CA CYS A 45 6.87 0.29 -5.76
C CYS A 45 7.37 1.58 -5.09
N ASP A 46 7.25 2.71 -5.78
CA ASP A 46 7.67 4.03 -5.25
C ASP A 46 6.70 4.59 -4.22
N SER A 47 5.49 4.07 -4.17
CA SER A 47 4.45 4.51 -3.23
C SER A 47 3.77 3.30 -2.59
N GLU A 48 3.56 3.37 -1.29
CA GLU A 48 2.79 2.39 -0.52
C GLU A 48 1.67 3.11 0.23
N LEU A 49 0.44 2.65 0.04
CA LEU A 49 -0.73 3.21 0.71
C LEU A 49 -1.34 2.16 1.64
N PHE A 50 -1.23 2.40 2.95
CA PHE A 50 -1.86 1.57 3.96
C PHE A 50 -3.24 2.12 4.34
N LEU A 51 -4.26 1.31 4.12
CA LEU A 51 -5.66 1.66 4.37
C LEU A 51 -6.22 1.05 5.67
N GLY A 52 -5.35 0.54 6.52
CA GLY A 52 -5.72 -0.18 7.73
C GLY A 52 -5.72 -1.69 7.54
N GLY A 53 -5.60 -2.40 8.64
CA GLY A 53 -5.56 -3.86 8.67
C GLY A 53 -5.06 -4.37 10.01
N LYS A 54 -5.19 -5.67 10.25
CA LYS A 54 -4.77 -6.33 11.50
C LYS A 54 -3.72 -7.43 11.26
N GLU A 55 -3.26 -7.60 10.02
CA GLU A 55 -2.30 -8.65 9.67
C GLU A 55 -0.92 -8.28 10.21
N GLY A 56 -0.35 -9.19 11.04
CA GLY A 56 0.82 -8.91 11.87
C GLY A 56 2.08 -8.59 11.09
N THR A 57 2.31 -9.25 9.96
CA THR A 57 3.50 -9.01 9.12
C THR A 57 3.46 -7.62 8.48
N THR A 58 2.31 -7.26 7.91
CA THR A 58 2.10 -5.93 7.30
C THR A 58 2.28 -4.81 8.32
N ILE A 59 1.67 -4.95 9.51
CA ILE A 59 1.76 -3.95 10.58
C ILE A 59 3.20 -3.85 11.11
N LYS A 60 3.90 -4.97 11.24
CA LYS A 60 5.29 -4.98 11.70
C LYS A 60 6.19 -4.24 10.72
N GLU A 61 6.13 -4.59 9.44
CA GLU A 61 6.94 -3.96 8.40
C GLU A 61 6.63 -2.46 8.29
N LEU A 62 5.35 -2.07 8.36
CA LEU A 62 4.96 -0.67 8.33
C LEU A 62 5.51 0.11 9.53
N SER A 63 5.38 -0.41 10.76
CA SER A 63 5.92 0.25 11.96
C SER A 63 7.44 0.44 11.88
N GLU A 64 8.15 -0.56 11.35
CA GLU A 64 9.60 -0.49 11.15
C GLU A 64 9.99 0.54 10.07
N ASN A 65 9.23 0.62 8.96
CA ASN A 65 9.45 1.57 7.86
C ASN A 65 9.17 3.02 8.27
N LEU A 66 8.14 3.26 9.08
CA LEU A 66 7.82 4.59 9.61
C LEU A 66 8.97 5.16 10.46
N GLY A 67 9.78 4.27 11.06
CA GLY A 67 10.95 4.65 11.83
C GLY A 67 10.62 5.08 13.26
N LYS A 68 11.58 5.80 13.86
CA LYS A 68 11.53 6.20 15.27
C LYS A 68 11.76 7.70 15.41
N GLU A 69 11.10 8.30 16.38
CA GLU A 69 11.40 9.64 16.87
C GLU A 69 12.26 9.56 18.14
N THR A 70 13.09 10.56 18.37
CA THR A 70 13.84 10.68 19.61
C THR A 70 13.02 11.42 20.63
N ILE A 71 12.72 10.78 21.76
CA ILE A 71 12.08 11.41 22.90
C ILE A 71 13.07 11.63 24.02
N ASP A 72 12.95 12.76 24.69
CA ASP A 72 13.77 13.12 25.84
C ASP A 72 13.05 12.67 27.13
N LEU A 73 13.66 11.75 27.87
CA LEU A 73 13.15 11.31 29.17
C LEU A 73 13.94 11.95 30.30
N TYR A 74 13.23 12.61 31.19
CA TYR A 74 13.77 13.17 32.41
C TYR A 74 13.37 12.28 33.56
N ASN A 75 14.33 11.55 34.14
CA ASN A 75 14.11 10.81 35.39
C ASN A 75 14.69 11.61 36.53
N THR A 76 13.82 12.00 37.49
CA THR A 76 14.23 12.57 38.73
C THR A 76 14.37 11.47 39.77
N SER A 77 15.58 11.22 40.29
CA SER A 77 15.80 10.34 41.44
C SER A 77 15.96 11.18 42.68
N GLU A 78 15.04 10.98 43.63
CA GLU A 78 15.11 11.58 44.97
C GLU A 78 15.62 10.51 45.94
N THR A 79 16.85 10.67 46.45
CA THR A 79 17.38 9.78 47.49
C THR A 79 17.04 10.39 48.86
N ARG A 80 16.21 9.67 49.62
CA ARG A 80 15.87 10.02 51.01
C ARG A 80 16.95 9.49 51.95
N SER A 81 18.07 10.18 52.02
CA SER A 81 19.06 10.01 53.08
C SER A 81 19.25 11.35 53.81
N ASN A 82 20.01 11.36 54.93
CA ASN A 82 20.26 12.57 55.72
C ASN A 82 20.88 13.73 54.91
N GLN A 83 21.33 13.50 53.70
CA GLN A 83 21.68 14.50 52.69
C GLN A 83 20.79 14.30 51.47
N LYS A 84 19.88 15.27 51.22
CA LYS A 84 19.01 15.26 50.03
C LYS A 84 19.89 15.53 48.81
N SER A 85 20.02 14.51 47.96
CA SER A 85 20.67 14.65 46.66
C SER A 85 19.60 14.53 45.56
N PHE A 86 19.54 15.52 44.67
CA PHE A 86 18.67 15.52 43.47
C PHE A 86 19.54 15.17 42.28
N GLY A 87 19.29 14.02 41.67
CA GLY A 87 19.91 13.61 40.42
C GLY A 87 18.91 13.79 39.28
N LEU A 88 19.27 14.61 38.28
CA LEU A 88 18.57 14.68 36.99
C LEU A 88 19.27 13.76 36.03
N ASN A 89 18.62 12.68 35.66
CA ASN A 89 19.16 11.75 34.64
C ASN A 89 18.43 12.04 33.32
N TYR A 90 19.19 12.48 32.33
CA TYR A 90 18.70 12.78 31.00
C TYR A 90 18.98 11.59 30.08
N GLN A 91 17.95 11.00 29.51
CA GLN A 91 18.07 9.89 28.55
C GLN A 91 17.34 10.22 27.26
N LYS A 92 18.00 9.97 26.13
CA LYS A 92 17.36 9.99 24.82
C LYS A 92 16.92 8.58 24.46
N LEU A 93 15.64 8.41 24.21
CA LEU A 93 15.07 7.12 23.81
C LEU A 93 14.44 7.22 22.43
N GLY A 94 14.65 6.20 21.59
CA GLY A 94 13.94 6.09 20.32
C GLY A 94 12.57 5.47 20.53
N LYS A 95 11.50 6.24 20.29
CA LYS A 95 10.13 5.75 20.29
C LYS A 95 9.67 5.54 18.84
N GLU A 96 8.99 4.42 18.55
CA GLU A 96 8.38 4.21 17.24
C GLU A 96 7.40 5.33 16.92
N LEU A 97 7.44 5.88 15.70
CA LEU A 97 6.51 6.93 15.25
C LEU A 97 5.07 6.48 15.37
N MET A 98 4.79 5.23 14.99
CA MET A 98 3.54 4.54 15.27
C MET A 98 3.87 3.08 15.64
N SER A 99 3.50 2.69 16.84
CA SER A 99 3.66 1.32 17.33
C SER A 99 2.70 0.37 16.60
N ARG A 100 2.99 -0.92 16.67
CA ARG A 100 2.10 -1.95 16.08
C ARG A 100 0.69 -1.91 16.68
N ASP A 101 0.58 -1.55 17.94
CA ASP A 101 -0.72 -1.49 18.62
C ASP A 101 -1.51 -0.27 18.17
N GLU A 102 -0.86 0.88 17.99
CA GLU A 102 -1.47 2.09 17.42
C GLU A 102 -1.95 1.85 15.97
N LEU A 103 -1.15 1.16 15.16
CA LEU A 103 -1.55 0.80 13.80
C LEU A 103 -2.76 -0.13 13.75
N LYS A 104 -2.89 -1.08 14.69
CA LYS A 104 -4.04 -2.00 14.78
C LYS A 104 -5.36 -1.30 15.12
N VAL A 105 -5.30 -0.22 15.88
CA VAL A 105 -6.46 0.55 16.33
C VAL A 105 -6.66 1.84 15.54
N MET A 106 -5.88 2.02 14.46
CA MET A 106 -5.99 3.19 13.59
C MET A 106 -7.43 3.36 13.09
N ASP A 107 -7.91 4.60 13.14
CA ASP A 107 -9.26 4.96 12.71
C ASP A 107 -9.52 4.51 11.25
N GLY A 108 -10.69 3.92 11.01
CA GLY A 108 -11.08 3.40 9.71
C GLY A 108 -11.17 4.45 8.60
N GLY A 109 -11.29 5.74 8.95
CA GLY A 109 -11.28 6.87 8.02
C GLY A 109 -9.87 7.38 7.69
N LYS A 110 -8.82 6.85 8.34
CA LYS A 110 -7.42 7.28 8.14
C LYS A 110 -6.64 6.33 7.26
N CYS A 111 -5.57 6.86 6.68
CA CYS A 111 -4.59 6.10 5.89
C CYS A 111 -3.18 6.62 6.12
N ILE A 112 -2.19 5.77 5.80
CA ILE A 112 -0.78 6.14 5.81
C ILE A 112 -0.27 5.99 4.38
N LEU A 113 0.36 7.05 3.86
CA LEU A 113 0.96 7.07 2.54
C LEU A 113 2.46 7.26 2.67
N GLU A 114 3.22 6.32 2.16
CA GLU A 114 4.67 6.39 2.00
C GLU A 114 5.00 6.64 0.54
N ILE A 115 5.88 7.59 0.27
CA ILE A 115 6.37 7.93 -1.07
C ILE A 115 7.88 8.01 -1.00
N ARG A 116 8.58 7.39 -1.95
CA ARG A 116 10.05 7.48 -2.03
C ARG A 116 10.51 8.93 -2.04
N GLY A 117 11.43 9.25 -1.13
CA GLY A 117 12.00 10.60 -1.01
C GLY A 117 11.17 11.60 -0.21
N ALA A 118 10.04 11.20 0.35
CA ALA A 118 9.22 12.01 1.24
C ALA A 118 9.05 11.35 2.61
N ARG A 119 8.71 12.15 3.62
CA ARG A 119 8.29 11.61 4.93
C ARG A 119 6.91 10.98 4.80
N PRO A 120 6.58 9.95 5.59
CA PRO A 120 5.25 9.36 5.60
C PRO A 120 4.16 10.39 5.91
N PHE A 121 3.01 10.22 5.26
CA PHE A 121 1.83 11.06 5.46
C PHE A 121 0.76 10.29 6.21
N TYR A 122 0.25 10.83 7.30
CA TYR A 122 -0.94 10.37 7.97
C TYR A 122 -2.11 11.26 7.55
N SER A 123 -3.10 10.71 6.85
CA SER A 123 -4.14 11.47 6.17
C SER A 123 -5.52 10.82 6.29
N ASP A 124 -6.53 11.57 5.91
CA ASP A 124 -7.89 11.04 5.77
C ASP A 124 -8.03 10.27 4.47
N LYS A 125 -8.80 9.18 4.49
CA LYS A 125 -9.23 8.50 3.26
C LYS A 125 -10.14 9.40 2.46
N PHE A 126 -10.01 9.33 1.14
CA PHE A 126 -10.92 10.03 0.26
C PHE A 126 -12.36 9.52 0.40
N ASP A 127 -13.28 10.44 0.64
CA ASP A 127 -14.70 10.13 0.67
C ASP A 127 -15.22 9.96 -0.77
N ILE A 128 -15.43 8.71 -1.17
CA ILE A 128 -15.86 8.35 -2.53
C ILE A 128 -17.22 8.99 -2.91
N THR A 129 -18.05 9.32 -1.92
CA THR A 129 -19.36 9.95 -2.19
C THR A 129 -19.21 11.35 -2.78
N LYS A 130 -18.07 12.02 -2.54
CA LYS A 130 -17.72 13.33 -3.09
C LYS A 130 -17.14 13.26 -4.50
N HIS A 131 -16.85 12.06 -5.02
CA HIS A 131 -16.31 11.91 -6.36
C HIS A 131 -17.38 12.23 -7.41
N LYS A 132 -17.02 13.02 -8.43
CA LYS A 132 -17.94 13.45 -9.50
C LYS A 132 -18.70 12.31 -10.17
N ASN A 133 -18.08 11.15 -10.28
CA ASN A 133 -18.65 9.96 -10.92
C ASN A 133 -19.32 9.01 -9.93
N TYR A 134 -19.45 9.36 -8.63
CA TYR A 134 -20.08 8.48 -7.63
C TYR A 134 -21.49 8.02 -8.05
N LYS A 135 -22.25 8.91 -8.69
CA LYS A 135 -23.61 8.63 -9.19
C LYS A 135 -23.67 7.50 -10.23
N LEU A 136 -22.52 7.14 -10.85
CA LEU A 136 -22.43 6.06 -11.85
C LEU A 136 -22.12 4.69 -11.20
N LEU A 137 -21.82 4.65 -9.91
CA LEU A 137 -21.49 3.41 -9.20
C LEU A 137 -22.76 2.64 -8.80
N SER A 138 -22.64 1.33 -8.71
CA SER A 138 -23.69 0.45 -8.18
C SER A 138 -24.06 0.75 -6.73
N ASP A 139 -23.12 1.28 -5.95
CA ASP A 139 -23.34 1.69 -4.56
C ASP A 139 -24.29 2.88 -4.45
N TYR A 140 -24.29 3.76 -5.44
CA TYR A 140 -25.28 4.83 -5.53
C TYR A 140 -26.63 4.32 -6.01
N ASN A 141 -26.66 3.48 -7.03
CA ASN A 141 -27.88 2.92 -7.61
C ASN A 141 -27.62 1.53 -8.19
N LYS A 142 -28.35 0.52 -7.69
CA LYS A 142 -28.22 -0.88 -8.16
C LYS A 142 -28.41 -1.05 -9.67
N LYS A 143 -29.14 -0.13 -10.34
CA LYS A 143 -29.27 -0.13 -11.80
C LYS A 143 -27.96 0.09 -12.55
N ASN A 144 -26.95 0.69 -11.87
CA ASN A 144 -25.63 0.93 -12.44
C ASN A 144 -24.72 -0.31 -12.36
N THR A 145 -25.20 -1.43 -11.82
CA THR A 145 -24.42 -2.66 -11.76
C THR A 145 -24.00 -3.08 -13.16
N PHE A 146 -22.67 -3.25 -13.34
CA PHE A 146 -22.11 -3.68 -14.61
C PHE A 146 -22.42 -5.15 -14.84
N ASP A 147 -23.14 -5.45 -15.94
CA ASP A 147 -23.49 -6.80 -16.36
C ASP A 147 -22.48 -7.27 -17.42
N ILE A 148 -21.49 -8.06 -16.95
CA ILE A 148 -20.42 -8.57 -17.80
C ILE A 148 -20.93 -9.49 -18.91
N GLU A 149 -22.00 -10.27 -18.67
CA GLU A 149 -22.55 -11.17 -19.68
C GLU A 149 -23.19 -10.39 -20.83
N LYS A 150 -23.97 -9.34 -20.52
CA LYS A 150 -24.51 -8.44 -21.56
C LYS A 150 -23.41 -7.74 -22.32
N TYR A 151 -22.35 -7.32 -21.63
CA TYR A 151 -21.19 -6.67 -22.27
C TYR A 151 -20.50 -7.61 -23.24
N LEU A 152 -20.19 -8.84 -22.82
CA LEU A 152 -19.55 -9.85 -23.68
C LEU A 152 -20.43 -10.21 -24.89
N LYS A 153 -21.73 -10.45 -24.68
CA LYS A 153 -22.69 -10.72 -25.78
C LYS A 153 -22.77 -9.56 -26.80
N ARG A 154 -22.56 -8.31 -26.36
CA ARG A 154 -22.48 -7.16 -27.28
C ARG A 154 -21.17 -7.14 -28.06
N ARG A 155 -20.07 -7.49 -27.40
CA ARG A 155 -18.74 -7.52 -28.02
C ARG A 155 -18.65 -8.59 -29.12
N ASP A 156 -19.22 -9.75 -28.89
CA ASP A 156 -19.26 -10.83 -29.89
C ASP A 156 -20.08 -10.47 -31.16
N LYS A 157 -20.99 -9.48 -31.04
CA LYS A 157 -21.74 -8.95 -32.19
C LYS A 157 -21.02 -7.84 -32.96
N VAL A 158 -19.90 -7.35 -32.46
CA VAL A 158 -19.03 -6.42 -33.20
C VAL A 158 -18.22 -7.28 -34.18
N ASN A 159 -18.75 -7.48 -35.37
CA ASN A 159 -17.96 -8.00 -36.50
C ASN A 159 -16.79 -7.04 -36.70
N LEU A 160 -15.59 -7.46 -36.30
CA LEU A 160 -14.37 -6.80 -36.69
C LEU A 160 -14.38 -6.77 -38.22
N LYS A 161 -14.51 -5.57 -38.81
CA LYS A 161 -14.37 -5.40 -40.25
C LYS A 161 -13.08 -6.09 -40.67
N GLU A 162 -13.10 -6.74 -41.82
CA GLU A 162 -11.94 -7.51 -42.34
C GLU A 162 -10.62 -6.71 -42.37
N GLU A 163 -10.72 -5.40 -42.40
CA GLU A 163 -9.61 -4.43 -42.35
C GLU A 163 -8.78 -4.47 -41.06
N MET A 164 -9.28 -5.10 -39.96
CA MET A 164 -8.54 -5.27 -38.69
C MET A 164 -7.86 -6.62 -38.55
N ARG A 165 -7.78 -7.42 -39.58
CA ARG A 165 -7.01 -8.67 -39.53
C ARG A 165 -5.53 -8.34 -39.50
N VAL A 166 -4.88 -8.53 -38.37
CA VAL A 166 -3.43 -8.48 -38.24
C VAL A 166 -2.83 -9.60 -39.10
N LYS A 167 -2.13 -9.25 -40.18
CA LYS A 167 -1.32 -10.22 -40.90
C LYS A 167 -0.13 -10.60 -40.03
N VAL A 168 -0.15 -11.83 -39.51
CA VAL A 168 1.03 -12.42 -38.87
C VAL A 168 2.03 -12.71 -40.00
N VAL A 169 3.12 -11.95 -40.06
CA VAL A 169 4.25 -12.26 -40.95
C VAL A 169 5.13 -13.23 -40.18
N GLU A 170 5.15 -14.48 -40.58
CA GLU A 170 6.17 -15.42 -40.11
C GLU A 170 7.51 -14.96 -40.66
N VAL A 171 8.43 -14.60 -39.79
CA VAL A 171 9.83 -14.31 -40.16
C VAL A 171 10.56 -15.63 -40.06
N ASP A 172 10.83 -16.24 -41.21
CA ASP A 172 11.71 -17.40 -41.31
C ASP A 172 13.09 -17.05 -40.73
N ARG A 173 13.59 -17.95 -39.86
CA ARG A 173 14.91 -17.85 -39.21
C ARG A 173 16.00 -18.39 -40.10
#